data_f52a0162f32dadae6e37328e532cf962
#
_entry.id   f52a0162f32dadae6e37328e532cf962
#
_cell.length_a   1.000
_cell.length_b   1.000
_cell.length_c   1.000
_cell.angle_alpha   90.00
_cell.angle_beta   90.00
_cell.angle_gamma   90.00
#
_symmetry.space_group_name_H-M   'P 1'
#
loop_
_entity.id
_entity.type
_entity.pdbx_description
1 polymer ?
#
loop_
_entity_poly.entity_id
_entity_poly.type
_entity_poly.pdbx_seq_one_letter_code
_entity_poly.pdbx_strand_id
1 'polypeptide(L)'
;IRMSMQLPDGTSFNRTVQETEKVRKDITANLDNVQSILVMTGFDTQASDIRPNTATYIVRLVDWDLREKDSAQLRREMQAIADKSADSVSVTTLPASIRGLGSTNGFTGFLQARGNDDPAALKQVTDDFMAALAARPELTSLRTLLRANIPMLRVELDEDKAMRLGISPSH
;
A
#
# COMPACT_ATOMS: atom_id res chain seq x y z
N ILE A 1 -11.96 -1.45 -10.13
CA ILE A 1 -10.62 -1.96 -9.78
C ILE A 1 -10.04 -1.07 -8.71
N ARG A 2 -9.32 -1.65 -7.74
CA ARG A 2 -8.57 -0.90 -6.74
C ARG A 2 -7.08 -1.25 -6.90
N MET A 3 -6.22 -0.25 -6.79
CA MET A 3 -4.77 -0.45 -6.74
C MET A 3 -4.19 0.29 -5.53
N SER A 4 -3.37 -0.39 -4.79
CA SER A 4 -2.55 0.17 -3.72
C SER A 4 -1.13 0.32 -4.26
N MET A 5 -0.56 1.49 -4.18
CA MET A 5 0.81 1.79 -4.59
C MET A 5 1.61 2.24 -3.39
N GLN A 6 2.83 1.76 -3.29
CA GLN A 6 3.73 2.13 -2.22
C GLN A 6 5.14 2.37 -2.75
N LEU A 7 5.71 3.49 -2.35
CA LEU A 7 7.09 3.86 -2.56
C LEU A 7 7.98 3.43 -1.38
N PRO A 8 9.30 3.41 -1.54
CA PRO A 8 10.24 3.10 -0.46
C PRO A 8 9.99 3.96 0.78
N ASP A 9 10.29 3.39 1.95
CA ASP A 9 10.18 4.10 3.22
C ASP A 9 11.12 5.32 3.22
N GLY A 10 10.66 6.43 3.79
CA GLY A 10 11.37 7.71 3.76
C GLY A 10 11.10 8.57 2.50
N THR A 11 10.31 8.08 1.54
CA THR A 11 9.89 8.90 0.40
C THR A 11 9.01 10.05 0.87
N SER A 12 9.34 11.27 0.45
CA SER A 12 8.56 12.46 0.78
C SER A 12 7.19 12.45 0.11
N PHE A 13 6.21 13.10 0.73
CA PHE A 13 4.87 13.23 0.17
C PHE A 13 4.88 13.85 -1.25
N ASN A 14 5.70 14.88 -1.48
CA ASN A 14 5.79 15.52 -2.80
C ASN A 14 6.31 14.55 -3.88
N ARG A 15 7.27 13.70 -3.55
CA ARG A 15 7.75 12.65 -4.47
C ARG A 15 6.66 11.63 -4.75
N THR A 16 5.91 11.23 -3.72
CA THR A 16 4.77 10.33 -3.87
C THR A 16 3.71 10.93 -4.80
N VAL A 17 3.39 12.21 -4.65
CA VAL A 17 2.45 12.91 -5.55
C VAL A 17 2.92 12.86 -7.00
N GLN A 18 4.22 13.11 -7.26
CA GLN A 18 4.78 13.08 -8.62
C GLN A 18 4.66 11.68 -9.26
N GLU A 19 5.06 10.64 -8.53
CA GLU A 19 4.98 9.26 -9.04
C GLU A 19 3.51 8.80 -9.19
N THR A 20 2.66 9.18 -8.26
CA THR A 20 1.22 8.91 -8.34
C THR A 20 0.61 9.50 -9.60
N GLU A 21 0.96 10.74 -9.92
CA GLU A 21 0.42 11.43 -11.10
C GLU A 21 0.96 10.84 -12.41
N LYS A 22 2.22 10.39 -12.42
CA LYS A 22 2.81 9.67 -13.55
C LYS A 22 2.07 8.37 -13.82
N VAL A 23 1.89 7.53 -12.80
CA VAL A 23 1.15 6.25 -12.93
C VAL A 23 -0.31 6.50 -13.32
N ARG A 24 -0.96 7.54 -12.79
CA ARG A 24 -2.32 7.92 -13.22
C ARG A 24 -2.40 8.23 -14.71
N LYS A 25 -1.43 8.99 -15.23
CA LYS A 25 -1.35 9.30 -16.68
C LYS A 25 -1.13 8.05 -17.51
N ASP A 26 -0.23 7.16 -17.06
CA ASP A 26 0.04 5.90 -17.75
C ASP A 26 -1.21 5.00 -17.79
N ILE A 27 -1.96 4.90 -16.67
CA ILE A 27 -3.23 4.18 -16.64
C ILE A 27 -4.24 4.82 -17.60
N THR A 28 -4.37 6.16 -17.60
CA THR A 28 -5.32 6.85 -18.47
C THR A 28 -4.98 6.67 -19.96
N ALA A 29 -3.70 6.60 -20.29
CA ALA A 29 -3.23 6.47 -21.68
C ALA A 29 -3.28 5.04 -22.22
N ASN A 30 -3.14 4.03 -21.36
CA ASN A 30 -2.89 2.65 -21.79
C ASN A 30 -3.94 1.64 -21.32
N LEU A 31 -4.88 2.03 -20.44
CA LEU A 31 -5.95 1.15 -19.98
C LEU A 31 -7.27 1.56 -20.63
N ASP A 32 -7.84 0.66 -21.39
CA ASP A 32 -9.13 0.85 -22.03
C ASP A 32 -10.28 0.76 -21.02
N ASN A 33 -11.46 1.24 -21.43
CA ASN A 33 -12.71 1.11 -20.69
C ASN A 33 -12.71 1.75 -19.28
N VAL A 34 -11.87 2.77 -19.06
CA VAL A 34 -11.86 3.56 -17.83
C VAL A 34 -12.86 4.69 -17.94
N GLN A 35 -13.80 4.74 -16.98
CA GLN A 35 -14.75 5.84 -16.85
C GLN A 35 -14.19 6.97 -15.99
N SER A 36 -13.57 6.63 -14.87
CA SER A 36 -12.97 7.62 -13.96
C SER A 36 -11.90 6.97 -13.08
N ILE A 37 -10.94 7.79 -12.64
CA ILE A 37 -9.90 7.40 -11.71
C ILE A 37 -9.94 8.36 -10.52
N LEU A 38 -10.18 7.84 -9.33
CA LEU A 38 -9.98 8.54 -8.07
C LEU A 38 -8.64 8.11 -7.50
N VAL A 39 -7.81 9.08 -7.13
CA VAL A 39 -6.52 8.83 -6.51
C VAL A 39 -6.46 9.52 -5.15
N MET A 40 -6.10 8.75 -4.14
CA MET A 40 -5.85 9.22 -2.78
C MET A 40 -4.38 9.03 -2.45
N THR A 41 -3.61 10.10 -2.55
CA THR A 41 -2.18 10.10 -2.21
C THR A 41 -2.01 10.36 -0.72
N GLY A 42 -1.12 9.62 -0.07
CA GLY A 42 -0.88 9.72 1.36
C GLY A 42 -1.86 8.93 2.23
N PHE A 43 -2.74 8.12 1.63
CA PHE A 43 -3.69 7.30 2.36
C PHE A 43 -3.67 5.84 1.87
N ASP A 44 -3.41 4.93 2.80
CA ASP A 44 -3.49 3.49 2.57
C ASP A 44 -4.87 2.98 3.00
N THR A 45 -5.74 2.72 2.03
CA THR A 45 -7.10 2.23 2.30
C THR A 45 -7.15 0.83 2.90
N GLN A 46 -6.06 0.09 2.89
CA GLN A 46 -6.03 -1.27 3.42
C GLN A 46 -5.57 -1.30 4.87
N ALA A 47 -4.57 -0.51 5.19
CA ALA A 47 -4.14 -0.29 6.57
C ALA A 47 -5.05 0.71 7.28
N SER A 48 -5.90 1.45 6.55
CA SER A 48 -6.68 2.60 7.04
C SER A 48 -5.80 3.61 7.77
N ASP A 49 -4.65 3.90 7.17
CA ASP A 49 -3.60 4.69 7.81
C ASP A 49 -3.08 5.78 6.85
N ILE A 50 -2.61 6.89 7.42
CA ILE A 50 -2.02 8.00 6.67
C ILE A 50 -0.51 7.76 6.57
N ARG A 51 -0.02 7.58 5.33
CA ARG A 51 1.39 7.33 5.04
C ARG A 51 1.84 8.16 3.86
N PRO A 52 2.86 9.01 4.00
CA PRO A 52 3.28 9.91 2.93
C PRO A 52 3.80 9.21 1.68
N ASN A 53 4.23 7.94 1.80
CA ASN A 53 4.80 7.14 0.72
C ASN A 53 3.80 6.16 0.09
N THR A 54 2.49 6.33 0.30
CA THR A 54 1.46 5.45 -0.26
C THR A 54 0.44 6.21 -1.10
N ALA A 55 -0.19 5.50 -2.02
CA ALA A 55 -1.35 6.00 -2.75
C ALA A 55 -2.34 4.87 -3.04
N THR A 56 -3.62 5.21 -3.05
CA THR A 56 -4.69 4.30 -3.44
C THR A 56 -5.41 4.85 -4.66
N TYR A 57 -5.55 4.00 -5.68
CA TYR A 57 -6.33 4.28 -6.89
C TYR A 57 -7.63 3.49 -6.85
N ILE A 58 -8.72 4.15 -7.15
CA ILE A 58 -10.01 3.54 -7.39
C ILE A 58 -10.39 3.83 -8.84
N VAL A 59 -10.32 2.82 -9.67
CA VAL A 59 -10.62 2.92 -11.10
C VAL A 59 -12.02 2.38 -11.33
N ARG A 60 -12.90 3.27 -11.78
CA ARG A 60 -14.23 2.92 -12.25
C ARG A 60 -14.16 2.60 -13.73
N LEU A 61 -14.66 1.45 -14.09
CA LEU A 61 -14.76 1.01 -15.48
C LEU A 61 -16.11 1.45 -16.07
N VAL A 62 -16.18 1.55 -17.39
CA VAL A 62 -17.45 1.69 -18.10
C VAL A 62 -18.34 0.48 -17.82
N ASP A 63 -19.64 0.61 -18.07
CA ASP A 63 -20.60 -0.46 -17.79
C ASP A 63 -20.22 -1.74 -18.55
N TRP A 64 -20.53 -2.88 -17.93
CA TRP A 64 -20.13 -4.19 -18.41
C TRP A 64 -20.67 -4.52 -19.80
N ASP A 65 -21.85 -3.99 -20.15
CA ASP A 65 -22.46 -4.14 -21.49
C ASP A 65 -21.72 -3.36 -22.58
N LEU A 66 -20.91 -2.37 -22.23
CA LEU A 66 -20.21 -1.48 -23.14
C LEU A 66 -18.72 -1.85 -23.32
N ARG A 67 -18.29 -2.95 -22.73
CA ARG A 67 -16.87 -3.36 -22.80
C ARG A 67 -16.73 -4.82 -23.24
N GLU A 68 -15.72 -5.06 -24.06
CA GLU A 68 -15.37 -6.41 -24.51
C GLU A 68 -14.51 -7.16 -23.48
N LYS A 69 -13.69 -6.42 -22.73
CA LYS A 69 -12.77 -6.99 -21.74
C LYS A 69 -13.46 -7.15 -20.40
N ASP A 70 -13.25 -8.29 -19.75
CA ASP A 70 -13.69 -8.52 -18.39
C ASP A 70 -12.85 -7.75 -17.35
N SER A 71 -13.36 -7.65 -16.13
CA SER A 71 -12.68 -6.94 -15.04
C SER A 71 -11.36 -7.61 -14.62
N ALA A 72 -11.23 -8.93 -14.81
CA ALA A 72 -10.01 -9.66 -14.47
C ALA A 72 -8.89 -9.40 -15.51
N GLN A 73 -9.26 -9.26 -16.78
CA GLN A 73 -8.34 -8.86 -17.84
C GLN A 73 -7.84 -7.43 -17.61
N LEU A 74 -8.76 -6.47 -17.39
CA LEU A 74 -8.41 -5.06 -17.11
C LEU A 74 -7.58 -4.91 -15.84
N ARG A 75 -7.83 -5.72 -14.81
CA ARG A 75 -6.98 -5.77 -13.62
C ARG A 75 -5.54 -6.19 -13.95
N ARG A 76 -5.37 -7.22 -14.79
CA ARG A 76 -4.02 -7.68 -15.20
C ARG A 76 -3.30 -6.61 -16.02
N GLU A 77 -4.00 -5.97 -16.96
CA GLU A 77 -3.45 -4.86 -17.75
C GLU A 77 -3.03 -3.69 -16.86
N MET A 78 -3.89 -3.31 -15.90
CA MET A 78 -3.58 -2.26 -14.93
C MET A 78 -2.36 -2.63 -14.06
N GLN A 79 -2.24 -3.89 -13.62
CA GLN A 79 -1.07 -4.36 -12.88
C GLN A 79 0.20 -4.24 -13.76
N ALA A 80 0.15 -4.67 -15.01
CA ALA A 80 1.28 -4.57 -15.93
C ALA A 80 1.71 -3.13 -16.23
N ILE A 81 0.77 -2.18 -16.22
CA ILE A 81 1.07 -0.74 -16.32
C ILE A 81 1.78 -0.27 -15.05
N ALA A 82 1.26 -0.63 -13.89
CA ALA A 82 1.83 -0.24 -12.59
C ALA A 82 3.23 -0.82 -12.35
N ASP A 83 3.48 -2.05 -12.80
CA ASP A 83 4.79 -2.74 -12.68
C ASP A 83 5.91 -2.08 -13.50
N LYS A 84 5.57 -1.17 -14.44
CA LYS A 84 6.58 -0.37 -15.16
C LYS A 84 7.23 0.69 -14.27
N SER A 85 6.61 1.05 -13.15
CA SER A 85 7.21 1.97 -12.17
C SER A 85 8.23 1.23 -11.32
N ALA A 86 9.52 1.47 -11.60
CA ALA A 86 10.62 0.83 -10.87
C ALA A 86 10.74 1.30 -9.41
N ASP A 87 10.18 2.47 -9.10
CA ASP A 87 10.30 3.12 -7.79
C ASP A 87 9.14 2.75 -6.84
N SER A 88 8.17 1.97 -7.28
CA SER A 88 7.01 1.63 -6.45
C SER A 88 6.63 0.16 -6.53
N VAL A 89 6.07 -0.35 -5.46
CA VAL A 89 5.40 -1.64 -5.42
C VAL A 89 3.90 -1.40 -5.47
N SER A 90 3.23 -1.98 -6.47
CA SER A 90 1.80 -1.81 -6.68
C SER A 90 1.07 -3.15 -6.65
N VAL A 91 -0.11 -3.17 -6.06
CA VAL A 91 -0.98 -4.34 -6.02
C VAL A 91 -2.38 -3.95 -6.47
N THR A 92 -2.83 -4.59 -7.54
CA THR A 92 -4.16 -4.36 -8.12
C THR A 92 -5.12 -5.45 -7.72
N THR A 93 -6.27 -5.07 -7.16
CA THR A 93 -7.30 -5.98 -6.67
C THR A 93 -8.67 -5.65 -7.26
N LEU A 94 -9.52 -6.67 -7.37
CA LEU A 94 -10.94 -6.50 -7.61
C LEU A 94 -11.68 -6.44 -6.27
N PRO A 95 -12.77 -5.66 -6.16
CA PRO A 95 -13.65 -5.74 -5.01
C PRO A 95 -14.23 -7.16 -4.90
N ALA A 96 -14.57 -7.58 -3.69
CA ALA A 96 -15.24 -8.87 -3.48
C ALA A 96 -16.55 -8.92 -4.27
N SER A 97 -16.84 -10.05 -4.87
CA SER A 97 -18.04 -10.26 -5.69
C SER A 97 -19.34 -10.15 -4.88
N ILE A 98 -19.27 -10.42 -3.58
CA ILE A 98 -20.40 -10.32 -2.65
C ILE A 98 -20.06 -9.30 -1.57
N ARG A 99 -20.85 -8.23 -1.51
CA ARG A 99 -20.70 -7.20 -0.47
C ARG A 99 -20.99 -7.81 0.91
N GLY A 100 -20.08 -7.59 1.85
CA GLY A 100 -20.21 -8.09 3.23
C GLY A 100 -19.47 -9.41 3.52
N LEU A 101 -18.97 -10.12 2.49
CA LEU A 101 -18.14 -11.32 2.64
C LEU A 101 -16.63 -11.03 2.52
N GLY A 102 -16.18 -9.92 3.11
CA GLY A 102 -14.78 -9.50 3.09
C GLY A 102 -14.49 -8.35 2.11
N SER A 103 -13.30 -7.82 2.18
CA SER A 103 -12.86 -6.68 1.36
C SER A 103 -12.17 -7.09 0.05
N THR A 104 -11.78 -8.36 -0.06
CA THR A 104 -11.09 -8.94 -1.23
C THR A 104 -11.46 -10.42 -1.37
N ASN A 105 -11.26 -10.99 -2.56
CA ASN A 105 -11.31 -12.44 -2.77
C ASN A 105 -10.06 -13.07 -2.15
N GLY A 106 -10.16 -13.59 -0.93
CA GLY A 106 -9.05 -14.17 -0.21
C GLY A 106 -9.33 -14.29 1.29
N PHE A 107 -8.31 -14.60 2.05
CA PHE A 107 -8.39 -14.66 3.50
C PHE A 107 -7.40 -13.65 4.13
N THR A 108 -7.73 -13.24 5.35
CA THR A 108 -6.86 -12.42 6.19
C THR A 108 -6.57 -13.21 7.46
N GLY A 109 -5.31 -13.29 7.83
CA GLY A 109 -4.86 -13.93 9.06
C GLY A 109 -4.03 -12.97 9.90
N PHE A 110 -3.85 -13.31 11.18
CA PHE A 110 -3.02 -12.58 12.11
C PHE A 110 -1.88 -13.49 12.60
N LEU A 111 -0.66 -12.99 12.52
CA LEU A 111 0.50 -13.59 13.16
C LEU A 111 0.76 -12.84 14.46
N GLN A 112 0.70 -13.54 15.58
CA GLN A 112 0.85 -12.95 16.91
C GLN A 112 2.08 -13.51 17.60
N ALA A 113 2.98 -12.64 18.05
CA ALA A 113 4.04 -13.02 18.99
C ALA A 113 3.43 -13.24 20.39
N ARG A 114 3.83 -14.33 21.05
CA ARG A 114 3.45 -14.63 22.43
C ARG A 114 4.71 -14.62 23.28
N GLY A 115 4.84 -13.62 24.15
CA GLY A 115 5.91 -13.56 25.14
C GLY A 115 7.26 -13.02 24.68
N ASN A 116 7.34 -12.51 23.47
CA ASN A 116 8.50 -11.76 22.98
C ASN A 116 8.02 -10.54 22.20
N ASP A 117 8.28 -9.36 22.71
CA ASP A 117 7.88 -8.09 22.10
C ASP A 117 8.97 -7.50 21.17
N ASP A 118 9.94 -8.32 20.73
CA ASP A 118 10.98 -7.89 19.80
C ASP A 118 10.43 -7.80 18.37
N PRO A 119 10.31 -6.57 17.80
CA PRO A 119 9.81 -6.39 16.44
C PRO A 119 10.69 -7.03 15.37
N ALA A 120 12.00 -7.15 15.62
CA ALA A 120 12.93 -7.76 14.66
C ALA A 120 12.72 -9.28 14.60
N ALA A 121 12.52 -9.92 15.73
CA ALA A 121 12.19 -11.34 15.79
C ALA A 121 10.84 -11.65 15.12
N LEU A 122 9.82 -10.82 15.37
CA LEU A 122 8.52 -10.95 14.71
C LEU A 122 8.64 -10.79 13.19
N LYS A 123 9.48 -9.83 12.74
CA LYS A 123 9.72 -9.65 11.31
C LYS A 123 10.35 -10.89 10.69
N GLN A 124 11.38 -11.45 11.30
CA GLN A 124 12.03 -12.67 10.78
C GLN A 124 11.03 -13.81 10.62
N VAL A 125 10.24 -14.10 11.65
CA VAL A 125 9.22 -15.16 11.61
C VAL A 125 8.16 -14.85 10.54
N THR A 126 7.80 -13.58 10.37
CA THR A 126 6.84 -13.17 9.32
C THR A 126 7.42 -13.40 7.92
N ASP A 127 8.67 -13.04 7.70
CA ASP A 127 9.34 -13.23 6.41
C ASP A 127 9.46 -14.71 6.06
N ASP A 128 9.83 -15.55 7.01
CA ASP A 128 9.92 -17.02 6.85
C ASP A 128 8.53 -17.62 6.55
N PHE A 129 7.51 -17.15 7.24
CA PHE A 129 6.13 -17.57 7.00
C PHE A 129 5.63 -17.16 5.62
N MET A 130 5.91 -15.91 5.20
CA MET A 130 5.55 -15.42 3.88
C MET A 130 6.27 -16.20 2.77
N ALA A 131 7.55 -16.56 2.97
CA ALA A 131 8.29 -17.40 2.04
C ALA A 131 7.68 -18.80 1.92
N ALA A 132 7.29 -19.41 3.04
CA ALA A 132 6.61 -20.71 3.05
C ALA A 132 5.24 -20.67 2.34
N LEU A 133 4.48 -19.58 2.53
CA LEU A 133 3.21 -19.38 1.82
C LEU A 133 3.41 -19.16 0.31
N ALA A 134 4.47 -18.44 -0.09
CA ALA A 134 4.77 -18.18 -1.50
C ALA A 134 5.12 -19.46 -2.28
N ALA A 135 5.56 -20.50 -1.59
CA ALA A 135 5.81 -21.83 -2.18
C ALA A 135 4.52 -22.62 -2.48
N ARG A 136 3.36 -22.13 -2.03
CA ARG A 136 2.07 -22.79 -2.24
C ARG A 136 1.41 -22.31 -3.52
N PRO A 137 1.16 -23.18 -4.51
CA PRO A 137 0.57 -22.77 -5.80
C PRO A 137 -0.89 -22.30 -5.68
N GLU A 138 -1.57 -22.65 -4.59
CA GLU A 138 -2.95 -22.23 -4.32
C GLU A 138 -3.07 -20.77 -3.86
N LEU A 139 -1.94 -20.16 -3.46
CA LEU A 139 -1.92 -18.81 -2.90
C LEU A 139 -1.26 -17.83 -3.87
N THR A 140 -1.91 -16.70 -4.07
CA THR A 140 -1.40 -15.62 -4.92
C THR A 140 -1.55 -14.27 -4.23
N SER A 141 -0.73 -13.31 -4.62
CA SER A 141 -0.81 -11.93 -4.12
C SER A 141 -0.69 -11.81 -2.59
N LEU A 142 0.22 -12.60 -2.02
CA LEU A 142 0.52 -12.58 -0.59
C LEU A 142 1.13 -11.24 -0.18
N ARG A 143 0.75 -10.76 1.01
CA ARG A 143 1.35 -9.56 1.58
C ARG A 143 1.16 -9.47 3.09
N THR A 144 2.01 -8.70 3.72
CA THR A 144 1.94 -8.35 5.13
C THR A 144 1.91 -6.84 5.32
N LEU A 145 1.26 -6.38 6.37
CA LEU A 145 1.29 -4.98 6.81
C LEU A 145 2.42 -4.70 7.81
N LEU A 146 3.12 -5.75 8.26
CA LEU A 146 4.22 -5.60 9.22
C LEU A 146 5.40 -4.88 8.58
N ARG A 147 5.87 -3.83 9.24
CA ARG A 147 7.04 -3.03 8.89
C ARG A 147 7.89 -2.82 10.12
N ALA A 148 8.98 -3.54 10.21
CA ALA A 148 9.92 -3.41 11.32
C ALA A 148 11.08 -2.43 11.04
N ASN A 149 11.27 -2.01 9.79
CA ASN A 149 12.46 -1.23 9.36
C ASN A 149 12.11 0.19 8.92
N ILE A 150 11.11 0.83 9.55
CA ILE A 150 10.80 2.23 9.27
C ILE A 150 11.86 3.08 9.97
N PRO A 151 12.65 3.90 9.25
CA PRO A 151 13.57 4.82 9.89
C PRO A 151 12.76 5.84 10.70
N MET A 152 13.03 5.90 12.01
CA MET A 152 12.42 6.87 12.91
C MET A 152 13.48 7.83 13.40
N LEU A 153 13.13 9.11 13.43
CA LEU A 153 13.92 10.13 14.10
C LEU A 153 13.40 10.24 15.52
N ARG A 154 14.27 9.95 16.49
CA ARG A 154 14.01 10.24 17.91
C ARG A 154 14.58 11.63 18.20
N VAL A 155 13.70 12.55 18.58
CA VAL A 155 14.10 13.87 19.04
C VAL A 155 14.21 13.80 20.57
N GLU A 156 15.38 14.01 21.08
CA GLU A 156 15.64 14.13 22.52
C GLU A 156 15.89 15.60 22.84
N LEU A 157 15.03 16.16 23.69
CA LEU A 157 15.19 17.53 24.17
C LEU A 157 16.11 17.54 25.38
N ASP A 158 17.18 18.30 25.30
CA ASP A 158 18.00 18.65 26.47
C ASP A 158 17.28 19.72 27.28
N GLU A 159 16.48 19.25 28.25
CA GLU A 159 15.62 20.12 29.08
C GLU A 159 16.42 21.14 29.88
N ASP A 160 17.61 20.77 30.40
CA ASP A 160 18.47 21.68 31.16
C ASP A 160 18.98 22.82 30.28
N LYS A 161 19.36 22.49 29.03
CA LYS A 161 19.80 23.51 28.06
C LYS A 161 18.65 24.38 27.61
N ALA A 162 17.48 23.81 27.39
CA ALA A 162 16.28 24.55 27.02
C ALA A 162 15.90 25.55 28.08
N MET A 163 15.88 25.12 29.35
CA MET A 163 15.59 26.03 30.51
C MET A 163 16.63 27.16 30.65
N ARG A 164 17.92 26.87 30.45
CA ARG A 164 18.97 27.91 30.47
C ARG A 164 18.80 28.94 29.36
N LEU A 165 18.19 28.54 28.24
CA LEU A 165 17.87 29.40 27.09
C LEU A 165 16.51 30.08 27.20
N GLY A 166 15.78 29.89 28.33
CA GLY A 166 14.46 30.47 28.57
C GLY A 166 13.33 29.82 27.78
N ILE A 167 13.57 28.61 27.23
CA ILE A 167 12.58 27.85 26.49
C ILE A 167 11.88 26.88 27.45
N SER A 168 10.58 27.01 27.60
CA SER A 168 9.80 26.08 28.43
C SER A 168 9.53 24.77 27.67
N PRO A 169 9.84 23.58 28.24
CA PRO A 169 9.53 22.29 27.60
C PRO A 169 8.04 22.01 27.42
N SER A 170 7.17 22.84 28.00
CA SER A 170 5.71 22.64 28.01
C SER A 170 4.95 23.38 26.90
N HIS A 171 5.63 23.81 25.86
CA HIS A 171 4.99 24.45 24.69
C HIS A 171 5.23 23.70 23.40
#